data_edca70ee77c570e9643751a1d6551c11
#
_entry.id   edca70ee77c570e9643751a1d6551c11
#
_cell.length_a   1.000
_cell.length_b   1.000
_cell.length_c   1.000
_cell.angle_alpha   90.00
_cell.angle_beta   90.00
_cell.angle_gamma   90.00
#
_symmetry.space_group_name_H-M   'P 1'
#
loop_
_entity.id
_entity.type
_entity.pdbx_description
1 polymer ?
#
loop_
_entity_poly.entity_id
_entity_poly.type
_entity_poly.pdbx_seq_one_letter_code
_entity_poly.pdbx_strand_id
1 'polypeptide(L)'
;ETAIRELKEETGLDPSNIFVADHTSSFYEVTGNRINIVPVFGIEVNSKEVLLSEEHIDFKWVDYHEAKQTLVWNGQKKGLEVVYNMITNSDERMRWSKIDLP
;
A
#
# COMPACT_ATOMS: atom_id res chain seq x y z
N GLU A 1 -1.62 10.36 -10.96
CA GLU A 1 -1.33 8.98 -10.62
C GLU A 1 -2.42 8.39 -9.73
N THR A 2 -2.93 7.22 -10.10
CA THR A 2 -4.11 6.61 -9.46
C THR A 2 -3.91 6.34 -7.96
N ALA A 3 -2.77 5.78 -7.57
CA ALA A 3 -2.50 5.46 -6.17
C ALA A 3 -2.49 6.70 -5.29
N ILE A 4 -1.89 7.79 -5.76
CA ILE A 4 -1.83 9.06 -5.03
C ILE A 4 -3.24 9.65 -4.90
N ARG A 5 -4.01 9.60 -5.97
CA ARG A 5 -5.38 10.10 -5.97
C ARG A 5 -6.25 9.32 -5.00
N GLU A 6 -6.17 8.00 -5.01
CA GLU A 6 -6.95 7.15 -4.11
C GLU A 6 -6.58 7.39 -2.65
N LEU A 7 -5.29 7.55 -2.34
CA LEU A 7 -4.84 7.88 -1.00
C LEU A 7 -5.51 9.18 -0.52
N LYS A 8 -5.48 10.21 -1.36
CA LYS A 8 -6.06 11.51 -1.01
C LYS A 8 -7.58 11.42 -0.84
N GLU A 9 -8.26 10.73 -1.75
CA GLU A 9 -9.71 10.59 -1.70
C GLU A 9 -10.17 9.78 -0.49
N GLU A 10 -9.44 8.72 -0.14
CA GLU A 10 -9.85 7.81 0.92
C GLU A 10 -9.43 8.27 2.32
N THR A 11 -8.33 8.99 2.45
CA THR A 11 -7.76 9.33 3.75
C THR A 11 -7.49 10.82 3.96
N GLY A 12 -7.52 11.61 2.92
CA GLY A 12 -7.15 13.02 2.99
C GLY A 12 -5.64 13.26 3.10
N LEU A 13 -4.84 12.21 3.04
CA LEU A 13 -3.38 12.31 3.19
C LEU A 13 -2.68 12.57 1.86
N ASP A 14 -1.56 13.29 1.94
CA ASP A 14 -0.66 13.51 0.81
C ASP A 14 0.63 12.73 1.03
N PRO A 15 1.18 12.11 -0.03
CA PRO A 15 2.42 11.37 0.11
C PRO A 15 3.63 12.29 0.18
N SER A 16 4.60 11.95 1.03
CA SER A 16 5.92 12.58 1.02
C SER A 16 6.92 11.75 0.21
N ASN A 17 6.72 10.43 0.16
CA ASN A 17 7.48 9.53 -0.69
C ASN A 17 6.57 8.39 -1.13
N ILE A 18 6.82 7.87 -2.33
CA ILE A 18 6.11 6.71 -2.85
C ILE A 18 7.08 5.84 -3.65
N PHE A 19 6.94 4.53 -3.51
CA PHE A 19 7.74 3.57 -4.27
C PHE A 19 6.90 2.34 -4.61
N VAL A 20 7.32 1.62 -5.66
CA VAL A 20 6.68 0.36 -6.06
C VAL A 20 7.36 -0.77 -5.29
N ALA A 21 6.58 -1.57 -4.57
CA ALA A 21 7.13 -2.73 -3.88
C ALA A 21 7.47 -3.83 -4.88
N ASP A 22 8.49 -4.62 -4.55
CA ASP A 22 8.92 -5.77 -5.36
C ASP A 22 7.96 -6.93 -5.14
N HIS A 23 6.69 -6.71 -5.44
CA HIS A 23 5.64 -7.71 -5.27
C HIS A 23 4.37 -7.27 -6.00
N THR A 24 3.73 -8.22 -6.66
CA THR A 24 2.37 -8.03 -7.16
C THR A 24 1.49 -9.14 -6.60
N SER A 25 0.26 -8.79 -6.27
CA SER A 25 -0.76 -9.77 -5.89
C SER A 25 -1.59 -10.12 -7.11
N SER A 26 -2.02 -11.37 -7.21
CA SER A 26 -2.94 -11.78 -8.26
C SER A 26 -4.07 -12.61 -7.66
N PHE A 27 -5.27 -12.49 -8.23
CA PHE A 27 -6.40 -13.30 -7.79
C PHE A 27 -7.34 -13.54 -8.96
N TYR A 28 -8.05 -14.66 -8.89
CA TYR A 28 -9.05 -15.03 -9.88
C TYR A 28 -10.40 -14.44 -9.49
N GLU A 29 -10.98 -13.70 -10.43
CA GLU A 29 -12.32 -13.14 -10.26
C GLU A 29 -13.33 -14.05 -10.93
N VAL A 30 -14.15 -14.72 -10.12
CA VAL A 30 -15.12 -15.70 -10.61
C VAL A 30 -16.16 -15.06 -11.54
N THR A 31 -16.70 -13.92 -11.12
CA THR A 31 -17.76 -13.23 -11.87
C THR A 31 -17.32 -12.85 -13.28
N GLY A 32 -16.12 -12.31 -13.43
CA GLY A 32 -15.59 -11.89 -14.72
C GLY A 32 -14.76 -12.96 -15.41
N ASN A 33 -14.53 -14.09 -14.77
CA ASN A 33 -13.67 -15.16 -15.28
C ASN A 33 -12.33 -14.62 -15.78
N ARG A 34 -11.62 -13.91 -14.90
CA ARG A 34 -10.34 -13.27 -15.25
C ARG A 34 -9.40 -13.25 -14.06
N ILE A 35 -8.11 -13.09 -14.36
CA ILE A 35 -7.08 -12.93 -13.34
C ILE A 35 -6.78 -11.44 -13.23
N ASN A 36 -6.86 -10.93 -12.01
CA ASN A 36 -6.49 -9.54 -11.70
C ASN A 36 -5.09 -9.51 -11.12
N ILE A 37 -4.25 -8.62 -11.63
CA ILE A 37 -2.90 -8.39 -11.12
C ILE A 37 -2.87 -7.02 -10.47
N VAL A 38 -2.48 -6.96 -9.19
CA VAL A 38 -2.53 -5.74 -8.39
C VAL A 38 -1.12 -5.37 -7.94
N PRO A 39 -0.61 -4.19 -8.33
CA PRO A 39 0.67 -3.72 -7.82
C PRO A 39 0.55 -3.29 -6.37
N VAL A 40 1.69 -3.28 -5.66
CA VAL A 40 1.75 -2.83 -4.27
C VAL A 40 2.67 -1.62 -4.20
N PHE A 41 2.20 -0.57 -3.53
CA PHE A 41 2.97 0.66 -3.35
C PHE A 41 3.27 0.86 -1.87
N GLY A 42 4.47 1.34 -1.57
CA GLY A 42 4.79 1.88 -0.26
C GLY A 42 4.65 3.39 -0.32
N ILE A 43 3.89 3.97 0.58
CA ILE A 43 3.63 5.41 0.60
C ILE A 43 3.93 5.95 1.98
N GLU A 44 4.88 6.88 2.06
CA GLU A 44 5.19 7.61 3.28
C GLU A 44 4.35 8.88 3.36
N VAL A 45 3.77 9.13 4.52
CA VAL A 45 2.97 10.33 4.77
C VAL A 45 3.51 11.05 5.99
N ASN A 46 3.31 12.38 6.04
CA ASN A 46 3.81 13.21 7.14
C ASN A 46 2.78 13.47 8.22
N SER A 47 1.54 13.05 8.02
CA SER A 47 0.45 13.30 8.97
C SER A 47 -0.26 12.00 9.29
N LYS A 48 -0.78 11.90 10.52
CA LYS A 48 -1.64 10.81 10.95
C LYS A 48 -3.11 11.22 11.01
N GLU A 49 -3.41 12.46 10.63
CA GLU A 49 -4.79 12.95 10.62
C GLU A 49 -5.51 12.46 9.38
N VAL A 50 -6.39 11.50 9.56
CA VAL A 50 -7.12 10.86 8.48
C VAL A 50 -8.55 11.39 8.41
N LEU A 51 -8.97 11.80 7.21
CA LEU A 51 -10.34 12.18 6.92
C LEU A 51 -10.91 11.10 6.01
N LEU A 52 -11.71 10.21 6.58
CA LEU A 52 -12.27 9.09 5.82
C LEU A 52 -13.32 9.57 4.81
N SER A 53 -13.33 8.95 3.64
CA SER A 53 -14.38 9.14 2.65
C SER A 53 -15.66 8.46 3.14
N GLU A 54 -16.79 8.74 2.46
CA GLU A 54 -18.08 8.14 2.81
C GLU A 54 -18.09 6.62 2.66
N GLU A 55 -17.18 6.08 1.86
CA GLU A 55 -17.08 4.64 1.61
C GLU A 55 -16.40 3.87 2.74
N HIS A 56 -15.75 4.58 3.66
CA HIS A 56 -14.98 3.98 4.74
C HIS A 56 -15.56 4.38 6.09
N ILE A 57 -15.66 3.42 7.00
CA ILE A 57 -16.26 3.64 8.32
C ILE A 57 -15.24 3.71 9.45
N ASP A 58 -14.00 3.24 9.21
CA ASP A 58 -12.99 3.26 10.26
C ASP A 58 -11.58 3.13 9.68
N PHE A 59 -10.58 3.48 10.49
CA PHE A 59 -9.17 3.29 10.17
C PHE A 59 -8.39 3.04 11.45
N LYS A 60 -7.16 2.53 11.31
CA LYS A 60 -6.29 2.27 12.45
C LYS A 60 -4.82 2.40 12.04
N TRP A 61 -4.06 3.15 12.84
CA TRP A 61 -2.61 3.19 12.71
C TRP A 61 -2.02 2.07 13.58
N VAL A 62 -1.22 1.21 12.98
CA VAL A 62 -0.65 0.04 13.65
C VAL A 62 0.81 -0.14 13.23
N ASP A 63 1.58 -0.87 14.06
CA ASP A 63 2.93 -1.26 13.66
C ASP A 63 2.88 -2.44 12.67
N TYR A 64 4.04 -2.81 12.15
CA TYR A 64 4.15 -3.88 11.17
C TYR A 64 3.58 -5.21 11.69
N HIS A 65 3.92 -5.57 12.92
CA HIS A 65 3.51 -6.87 13.47
C HIS A 65 1.99 -6.95 13.64
N GLU A 66 1.38 -5.90 14.13
CA GLU A 66 -0.06 -5.84 14.28
C GLU A 66 -0.75 -5.81 12.91
N ALA A 67 -0.22 -5.07 11.95
CA ALA A 67 -0.76 -5.02 10.60
C ALA A 67 -0.75 -6.41 9.96
N LYS A 68 0.35 -7.14 10.11
CA LYS A 68 0.49 -8.48 9.56
C LYS A 68 -0.54 -9.46 10.13
N GLN A 69 -0.87 -9.31 11.42
CA GLN A 69 -1.88 -10.14 12.06
C GLN A 69 -3.30 -9.76 11.64
N THR A 70 -3.53 -8.49 11.35
CA THR A 70 -4.84 -7.97 10.99
C THR A 70 -5.25 -8.31 9.57
N LEU A 71 -4.29 -8.36 8.65
CA LEU A 71 -4.57 -8.69 7.25
C LEU A 71 -4.98 -10.15 7.11
N VAL A 72 -5.97 -10.40 6.26
CA VAL A 72 -6.55 -11.73 6.07
C VAL A 72 -5.87 -12.50 4.93
N TRP A 73 -5.62 -11.82 3.81
CA TRP A 73 -5.15 -12.46 2.59
C TRP A 73 -3.64 -12.59 2.54
N ASN A 74 -3.14 -13.76 2.13
CA ASN A 74 -1.71 -14.01 2.05
C ASN A 74 -0.98 -13.05 1.11
N GLY A 75 -1.60 -12.67 0.00
CA GLY A 75 -1.02 -11.71 -0.92
C GLY A 75 -0.82 -10.34 -0.28
N GLN A 76 -1.77 -9.91 0.55
CA GLN A 76 -1.66 -8.65 1.28
C GLN A 76 -0.57 -8.72 2.35
N LYS A 77 -0.50 -9.83 3.08
CA LYS A 77 0.56 -10.04 4.10
C LYS A 77 1.93 -10.04 3.46
N LYS A 78 2.08 -10.69 2.32
CA LYS A 78 3.35 -10.73 1.60
C LYS A 78 3.73 -9.35 1.07
N GLY A 79 2.77 -8.62 0.53
CA GLY A 79 3.00 -7.24 0.08
C GLY A 79 3.48 -6.34 1.22
N LEU A 80 2.84 -6.43 2.38
CA LEU A 80 3.26 -5.69 3.57
C LEU A 80 4.68 -6.05 3.99
N GLU A 81 5.01 -7.35 3.99
CA GLU A 81 6.35 -7.83 4.34
C GLU A 81 7.41 -7.26 3.40
N VAL A 82 7.15 -7.27 2.10
CA VAL A 82 8.09 -6.74 1.11
C VAL A 82 8.30 -5.24 1.32
N VAL A 83 7.22 -4.48 1.51
CA VAL A 83 7.32 -3.04 1.78
C VAL A 83 8.15 -2.79 3.03
N TYR A 84 7.87 -3.52 4.11
CA TYR A 84 8.59 -3.36 5.37
C TYR A 84 10.09 -3.64 5.22
N ASN A 85 10.43 -4.73 4.53
CA ASN A 85 11.82 -5.09 4.30
C ASN A 85 12.57 -4.08 3.43
N MET A 86 11.91 -3.55 2.41
CA MET A 86 12.51 -2.52 1.56
C MET A 86 12.81 -1.25 2.33
N ILE A 87 11.96 -0.88 3.28
CA ILE A 87 12.17 0.31 4.11
C ILE A 87 13.26 0.08 5.16
N THR A 88 13.16 -1.03 5.90
CA THR A 88 13.99 -1.23 7.10
C THR A 88 15.41 -1.68 6.78
N ASN A 89 15.62 -2.37 5.68
CA ASN A 89 16.92 -2.92 5.32
C ASN A 89 17.75 -2.01 4.41
N SER A 90 17.32 -0.77 4.21
CA SER A 90 17.95 0.16 3.26
C SER A 90 18.19 -0.52 1.92
N ASP A 91 17.16 -1.23 1.46
CA ASP A 91 17.24 -2.11 0.31
C ASP A 91 17.57 -1.34 -0.96
N GLU A 92 18.49 -1.87 -1.76
CA GLU A 92 18.89 -1.26 -3.02
C GLU A 92 17.72 -1.11 -3.99
N ARG A 93 16.73 -1.99 -3.88
CA ARG A 93 15.52 -1.91 -4.69
C ARG A 93 14.78 -0.57 -4.53
N MET A 94 14.90 0.08 -3.37
CA MET A 94 14.26 1.38 -3.13
C MET A 94 14.72 2.43 -4.13
N ARG A 95 16.00 2.43 -4.47
CA ARG A 95 16.58 3.40 -5.40
C ARG A 95 16.00 3.26 -6.81
N TRP A 96 15.70 2.02 -7.21
CA TRP A 96 15.13 1.73 -8.52
C TRP A 96 13.61 1.81 -8.58
N SER A 97 12.96 1.76 -7.42
CA SER A 97 11.50 1.65 -7.31
C SER A 97 10.82 2.95 -6.94
N LYS A 98 11.59 3.96 -6.56
CA LYS A 98 11.03 5.24 -6.13
C LYS A 98 10.36 5.97 -7.29
N ILE A 99 9.17 6.49 -7.03
CA ILE A 99 8.39 7.24 -8.00
C ILE A 99 8.53 8.72 -7.71
N ASP A 100 8.79 9.52 -8.76
CA ASP A 100 8.85 10.97 -8.64
C ASP A 100 7.44 11.52 -8.40
N LEU A 101 7.31 12.35 -7.36
CA LEU A 101 6.05 13.01 -7.06
C LEU A 101 5.86 14.23 -7.95
N PRO A 102 4.61 14.50 -8.38
CA PRO A 102 4.32 15.70 -9.18
C PRO A 102 4.50 16.99 -8.39
#